data_a23d5344c292c481b0bdadc39e7f316a
#
_entry.id   a23d5344c292c481b0bdadc39e7f316a
#
_cell.length_a   1.000
_cell.length_b   1.000
_cell.length_c   1.000
_cell.angle_alpha   90.00
_cell.angle_beta   90.00
_cell.angle_gamma   90.00
#
_symmetry.space_group_name_H-M   'P 1'
#
loop_
_entity.id
_entity.type
_entity.pdbx_description
1 polymer ?
#
loop_
_entity_poly.entity_id
_entity_poly.type
_entity_poly.pdbx_seq_one_letter_code
_entity_poly.pdbx_strand_id
1 'polypeptide(L)'
;MKCILYKKALPLILLSCLLLGACGNSKNDGVSKEPLSHTSTEKGTWDSAPKVLTPTADGTQTYTCDVASIDASNSGSGYIIVNYHGSNQKVKLQITGPDSVTYTFDLHGGNEVFPLVASSGSYTVTVFENVEGTQYATVLSQVISVSITDEFGPYLYPNQYVNFTADSLAVKEGSSLAYYCSSDTEVVESVYNYIISERMWKAEMSKAAICLMWTRSLPKIPVYALTMRQSWPLC
;
A
#
# COMPACT_ATOMS: atom_id res chain seq x y z
N MET A 1 41.56 -30.77 61.06
CA MET A 1 40.16 -31.13 61.40
C MET A 1 39.17 -30.23 60.67
N LYS A 2 39.12 -30.23 59.35
CA LYS A 2 38.20 -29.38 58.56
C LYS A 2 37.77 -29.92 57.17
N CYS A 3 37.89 -31.26 56.96
CA CYS A 3 37.57 -31.85 55.64
C CYS A 3 36.47 -32.92 55.64
N ILE A 4 35.74 -33.11 56.72
CA ILE A 4 34.75 -34.20 56.81
C ILE A 4 33.28 -33.71 56.65
N LEU A 5 33.03 -32.43 56.79
CA LEU A 5 31.63 -31.90 56.68
C LEU A 5 31.14 -31.67 55.23
N TYR A 6 32.04 -31.64 54.26
CA TYR A 6 31.63 -31.36 52.86
C TYR A 6 31.14 -32.59 52.07
N LYS A 7 31.53 -33.77 52.51
CA LYS A 7 31.16 -35.03 51.80
C LYS A 7 29.76 -35.54 52.10
N LYS A 8 29.08 -35.05 53.14
CA LYS A 8 27.72 -35.49 53.49
C LYS A 8 26.62 -34.53 53.06
N ALA A 9 26.95 -33.30 52.66
CA ALA A 9 25.96 -32.31 52.17
C ALA A 9 25.71 -32.40 50.66
N LEU A 10 26.66 -32.92 49.89
CA LEU A 10 26.59 -33.00 48.44
C LEU A 10 25.45 -33.88 47.90
N PRO A 11 25.20 -35.08 48.45
CA PRO A 11 24.10 -35.92 47.97
C PRO A 11 22.71 -35.41 48.35
N LEU A 12 22.60 -34.58 49.41
CA LEU A 12 21.31 -33.97 49.79
C LEU A 12 20.92 -32.81 48.87
N ILE A 13 21.90 -32.05 48.39
CA ILE A 13 21.67 -30.95 47.45
C ILE A 13 21.31 -31.47 46.05
N LEU A 14 21.93 -32.56 45.62
CA LEU A 14 21.61 -33.22 44.35
C LEU A 14 20.21 -33.87 44.37
N LEU A 15 19.77 -34.39 45.52
CA LEU A 15 18.43 -34.97 45.65
C LEU A 15 17.33 -33.88 45.69
N SER A 16 17.66 -32.69 46.24
CA SER A 16 16.76 -31.52 46.26
C SER A 16 16.54 -30.94 44.85
N CYS A 17 17.57 -30.95 44.00
CA CYS A 17 17.43 -30.48 42.60
C CYS A 17 16.60 -31.42 41.73
N LEU A 18 16.53 -32.71 42.05
CA LEU A 18 15.72 -33.70 41.33
C LEU A 18 14.22 -33.62 41.67
N LEU A 19 13.87 -33.04 42.82
CA LEU A 19 12.45 -32.87 43.22
C LEU A 19 11.84 -31.54 42.77
N LEU A 20 12.62 -30.56 42.31
CA LEU A 20 12.16 -29.29 41.76
C LEU A 20 11.96 -29.29 40.22
N GLY A 21 12.30 -30.40 39.55
CA GLY A 21 12.16 -30.57 38.11
C GLY A 21 10.79 -31.05 37.63
N ALA A 22 9.80 -31.16 38.51
CA ALA A 22 8.47 -31.71 38.18
C ALA A 22 7.32 -30.75 38.39
N CYS A 23 7.49 -29.44 38.11
CA CYS A 23 6.39 -28.51 38.03
C CYS A 23 6.71 -27.45 36.99
N GLY A 24 6.32 -27.70 35.75
CA GLY A 24 6.48 -26.77 34.66
C GLY A 24 6.03 -27.37 33.36
N ASN A 25 4.93 -28.12 33.35
CA ASN A 25 4.21 -28.32 32.12
C ASN A 25 3.34 -27.06 31.90
N SER A 26 4.04 -25.94 31.74
CA SER A 26 3.48 -24.81 31.03
C SER A 26 3.27 -25.35 29.61
N LYS A 27 2.04 -25.61 29.24
CA LYS A 27 1.64 -25.63 27.87
C LYS A 27 2.06 -24.26 27.34
N ASN A 28 3.26 -24.17 26.78
CA ASN A 28 3.48 -23.24 25.72
C ASN A 28 2.42 -23.60 24.67
N ASP A 29 1.35 -22.84 24.66
CA ASP A 29 0.63 -22.59 23.43
C ASP A 29 1.68 -21.94 22.53
N GLY A 30 2.51 -22.79 21.97
CA GLY A 30 3.38 -22.45 20.88
C GLY A 30 2.45 -21.96 19.79
N VAL A 31 2.39 -20.65 19.62
CA VAL A 31 2.00 -20.08 18.34
C VAL A 31 2.90 -20.79 17.34
N SER A 32 2.34 -21.79 16.72
CA SER A 32 2.95 -22.52 15.62
C SER A 32 3.35 -21.47 14.60
N LYS A 33 4.63 -21.21 14.46
CA LYS A 33 5.21 -20.37 13.39
C LYS A 33 5.30 -21.17 12.09
N GLU A 34 4.40 -22.09 11.88
CA GLU A 34 4.25 -22.63 10.54
C GLU A 34 3.51 -21.55 9.72
N PRO A 35 4.06 -21.12 8.58
CA PRO A 35 3.30 -20.30 7.64
C PRO A 35 2.06 -21.12 7.32
N LEU A 36 0.89 -20.59 7.66
CA LEU A 36 -0.39 -21.16 7.29
C LEU A 36 -0.45 -21.16 5.75
N SER A 37 0.07 -22.23 5.16
CA SER A 37 -0.21 -22.49 3.75
C SER A 37 -1.66 -22.95 3.70
N HIS A 38 -2.50 -22.26 2.95
CA HIS A 38 -3.82 -22.78 2.63
C HIS A 38 -3.69 -24.15 2.02
N THR A 39 -4.06 -25.17 2.77
CA THR A 39 -4.05 -26.57 2.34
C THR A 39 -5.34 -26.93 1.57
N SER A 40 -6.21 -25.95 1.36
CA SER A 40 -7.42 -26.15 0.56
C SER A 40 -7.05 -26.31 -0.90
N THR A 41 -7.38 -27.45 -1.47
CA THR A 41 -7.28 -27.72 -2.92
C THR A 41 -8.58 -27.40 -3.65
N GLU A 42 -9.64 -27.05 -2.91
CA GLU A 42 -10.94 -26.71 -3.46
C GLU A 42 -11.08 -25.20 -3.62
N LYS A 43 -11.81 -24.80 -4.65
CA LYS A 43 -12.13 -23.38 -4.90
C LYS A 43 -12.92 -22.82 -3.75
N GLY A 44 -12.47 -21.68 -3.20
CA GLY A 44 -13.20 -20.93 -2.19
C GLY A 44 -14.45 -20.21 -2.73
N THR A 45 -15.24 -19.65 -1.84
CA THR A 45 -16.48 -18.93 -2.19
C THR A 45 -16.25 -17.44 -2.42
N TRP A 46 -15.06 -16.90 -2.09
CA TRP A 46 -14.72 -15.51 -2.34
C TRP A 46 -14.56 -15.22 -3.83
N ASP A 47 -15.02 -14.04 -4.28
CA ASP A 47 -14.92 -13.63 -5.68
C ASP A 47 -13.48 -13.20 -6.02
N SER A 48 -12.69 -14.14 -6.51
CA SER A 48 -11.30 -13.94 -6.91
C SER A 48 -11.11 -13.27 -8.28
N ALA A 49 -12.20 -12.98 -8.99
CA ALA A 49 -12.11 -12.34 -10.31
C ALA A 49 -11.48 -10.93 -10.21
N PRO A 50 -10.57 -10.61 -11.13
CA PRO A 50 -9.95 -9.30 -11.15
C PRO A 50 -10.96 -8.16 -11.38
N LYS A 51 -11.04 -7.19 -10.43
CA LYS A 51 -11.86 -5.98 -10.55
C LYS A 51 -10.95 -4.74 -10.54
N VAL A 52 -10.40 -4.37 -11.71
CA VAL A 52 -9.60 -3.15 -11.85
C VAL A 52 -10.51 -2.01 -12.27
N LEU A 53 -10.54 -0.96 -11.45
CA LEU A 53 -11.21 0.27 -11.81
C LEU A 53 -10.35 1.03 -12.83
N THR A 54 -11.00 1.58 -13.86
CA THR A 54 -10.32 2.37 -14.89
C THR A 54 -10.67 3.84 -14.69
N PRO A 55 -9.69 4.71 -14.45
CA PRO A 55 -9.95 6.15 -14.34
C PRO A 55 -10.33 6.72 -15.70
N THR A 56 -11.31 7.65 -15.71
CA THR A 56 -11.82 8.33 -16.91
C THR A 56 -11.76 9.83 -16.73
N ALA A 57 -11.49 10.55 -17.82
CA ALA A 57 -11.59 12.01 -17.89
C ALA A 57 -12.94 12.36 -18.53
N ASP A 58 -13.96 12.58 -17.71
CA ASP A 58 -15.35 12.72 -18.20
C ASP A 58 -15.67 14.12 -18.73
N GLY A 59 -14.80 15.10 -18.47
CA GLY A 59 -14.92 16.45 -19.02
C GLY A 59 -16.05 17.29 -18.43
N THR A 60 -16.73 16.83 -17.38
CA THR A 60 -17.85 17.57 -16.77
C THR A 60 -17.40 18.70 -15.85
N GLN A 61 -16.18 18.59 -15.31
CA GLN A 61 -15.55 19.63 -14.50
C GLN A 61 -14.07 19.75 -14.91
N THR A 62 -13.79 20.63 -15.85
CA THR A 62 -12.45 20.84 -16.41
C THR A 62 -11.98 22.29 -16.26
N TYR A 63 -10.69 22.44 -16.04
CA TYR A 63 -9.97 23.70 -16.00
C TYR A 63 -8.82 23.64 -16.97
N THR A 64 -8.70 24.60 -17.86
CA THR A 64 -7.77 24.55 -19.00
C THR A 64 -6.95 25.81 -19.15
N CYS A 65 -5.75 25.67 -19.67
CA CYS A 65 -4.93 26.73 -20.27
C CYS A 65 -4.33 26.23 -21.61
N ASP A 66 -3.49 27.03 -22.22
CA ASP A 66 -2.92 26.70 -23.56
C ASP A 66 -2.06 25.43 -23.57
N VAL A 67 -1.53 25.00 -22.43
CA VAL A 67 -0.55 23.89 -22.33
C VAL A 67 -0.98 22.77 -21.38
N ALA A 68 -2.02 22.98 -20.57
CA ALA A 68 -2.47 21.99 -19.58
C ALA A 68 -3.96 22.03 -19.33
N SER A 69 -4.49 20.89 -18.87
CA SER A 69 -5.86 20.80 -18.34
C SER A 69 -5.92 19.95 -17.08
N ILE A 70 -6.85 20.28 -16.20
CA ILE A 70 -7.19 19.52 -14.99
C ILE A 70 -8.64 19.08 -15.14
N ASP A 71 -8.87 17.78 -15.17
CA ASP A 71 -10.19 17.18 -15.11
C ASP A 71 -10.49 16.71 -13.68
N ALA A 72 -11.41 17.38 -13.01
CA ALA A 72 -11.85 17.09 -11.65
C ALA A 72 -13.23 16.40 -11.62
N SER A 73 -13.74 15.93 -12.76
CA SER A 73 -15.07 15.32 -12.90
C SER A 73 -15.27 14.15 -11.94
N ASN A 74 -14.22 13.40 -11.67
CA ASN A 74 -14.23 12.22 -10.81
C ASN A 74 -13.57 12.46 -9.45
N SER A 75 -13.46 13.72 -9.01
CA SER A 75 -12.89 14.06 -7.69
C SER A 75 -13.65 13.43 -6.53
N GLY A 76 -14.95 13.20 -6.66
CA GLY A 76 -15.77 12.44 -5.70
C GLY A 76 -15.38 10.99 -5.57
N SER A 77 -14.78 10.37 -6.59
CA SER A 77 -14.18 9.03 -6.55
C SER A 77 -12.74 9.03 -6.04
N GLY A 78 -12.22 10.21 -5.66
CA GLY A 78 -10.92 10.34 -5.03
C GLY A 78 -9.74 10.54 -5.97
N TYR A 79 -9.95 10.93 -7.23
CA TYR A 79 -8.87 11.23 -8.16
C TYR A 79 -9.18 12.41 -9.09
N ILE A 80 -8.13 12.98 -9.65
CA ILE A 80 -8.16 13.91 -10.76
C ILE A 80 -7.29 13.42 -11.90
N ILE A 81 -7.55 13.91 -13.10
CA ILE A 81 -6.69 13.68 -14.26
C ILE A 81 -6.10 15.01 -14.70
N VAL A 82 -4.78 15.03 -14.87
CA VAL A 82 -4.07 16.18 -15.41
C VAL A 82 -3.47 15.80 -16.75
N ASN A 83 -3.73 16.62 -17.75
CA ASN A 83 -3.13 16.48 -19.08
C ASN A 83 -2.22 17.67 -19.33
N TYR A 84 -0.95 17.37 -19.58
CA TYR A 84 0.02 18.34 -20.06
C TYR A 84 0.36 18.05 -21.52
N HIS A 85 0.23 19.06 -22.38
CA HIS A 85 0.46 18.96 -23.82
C HIS A 85 1.38 20.08 -24.35
N GLY A 86 2.04 20.81 -23.44
CA GLY A 86 3.09 21.76 -23.79
C GLY A 86 4.38 21.09 -24.22
N SER A 87 5.35 21.87 -24.63
CA SER A 87 6.67 21.39 -25.12
C SER A 87 7.75 21.30 -24.04
N ASN A 88 7.47 21.80 -22.83
CA ASN A 88 8.46 21.79 -21.75
C ASN A 88 8.65 20.37 -21.22
N GLN A 89 9.92 19.96 -21.03
CA GLN A 89 10.27 18.61 -20.55
C GLN A 89 10.35 18.53 -19.02
N LYS A 90 10.31 19.67 -18.35
CA LYS A 90 10.39 19.75 -16.88
C LYS A 90 9.15 20.45 -16.36
N VAL A 91 8.14 19.66 -16.07
CA VAL A 91 6.84 20.13 -15.60
C VAL A 91 6.51 19.48 -14.26
N LYS A 92 6.00 20.27 -13.34
CA LYS A 92 5.61 19.81 -12.02
C LYS A 92 4.14 20.07 -11.76
N LEU A 93 3.53 19.12 -11.08
CA LEU A 93 2.21 19.26 -10.50
C LEU A 93 2.34 19.34 -8.98
N GLN A 94 1.68 20.30 -8.36
CA GLN A 94 1.49 20.32 -6.91
C GLN A 94 0.02 20.17 -6.58
N ILE A 95 -0.28 19.30 -5.63
CA ILE A 95 -1.60 19.11 -5.05
C ILE A 95 -1.50 19.36 -3.56
N THR A 96 -2.14 20.44 -3.10
CA THR A 96 -2.25 20.76 -1.67
C THR A 96 -3.65 20.40 -1.20
N GLY A 97 -3.73 19.50 -0.24
CA GLY A 97 -4.98 19.03 0.34
C GLY A 97 -5.54 19.94 1.44
N PRO A 98 -6.76 19.64 1.94
CA PRO A 98 -7.37 20.37 3.06
C PRO A 98 -6.59 20.27 4.38
N ASP A 99 -5.72 19.27 4.53
CA ASP A 99 -4.76 19.10 5.63
C ASP A 99 -3.51 19.98 5.50
N SER A 100 -3.44 20.82 4.47
CA SER A 100 -2.32 21.68 4.11
C SER A 100 -1.03 20.92 3.73
N VAL A 101 -1.13 19.60 3.48
CA VAL A 101 -0.02 18.82 2.94
C VAL A 101 0.04 19.01 1.43
N THR A 102 1.25 19.29 0.92
CA THR A 102 1.49 19.45 -0.52
C THR A 102 2.29 18.28 -1.06
N TYR A 103 1.73 17.61 -2.05
CA TYR A 103 2.41 16.59 -2.84
C TYR A 103 2.90 17.20 -4.15
N THR A 104 4.12 16.89 -4.53
CA THR A 104 4.74 17.35 -5.77
C THR A 104 5.06 16.16 -6.65
N PHE A 105 4.63 16.24 -7.91
CA PHE A 105 4.80 15.22 -8.93
C PHE A 105 5.53 15.79 -10.13
N ASP A 106 6.24 14.97 -10.88
CA ASP A 106 6.74 15.32 -12.19
C ASP A 106 5.73 14.85 -13.24
N LEU A 107 5.31 15.74 -14.16
CA LEU A 107 4.44 15.38 -15.27
C LEU A 107 5.27 14.89 -16.45
N HIS A 108 4.80 13.84 -17.11
CA HIS A 108 5.46 13.21 -18.25
C HIS A 108 4.75 13.49 -19.57
N GLY A 109 3.57 14.12 -19.49
CA GLY A 109 2.73 14.47 -20.64
C GLY A 109 1.60 13.48 -20.90
N GLY A 110 0.55 13.95 -21.57
CA GLY A 110 -0.69 13.21 -21.74
C GLY A 110 -1.55 13.18 -20.47
N ASN A 111 -2.51 12.28 -20.43
CA ASN A 111 -3.40 12.13 -19.27
C ASN A 111 -2.71 11.32 -18.16
N GLU A 112 -2.51 11.95 -17.02
CA GLU A 112 -1.95 11.32 -15.82
C GLU A 112 -2.93 11.43 -14.66
N VAL A 113 -3.04 10.36 -13.87
CA VAL A 113 -4.02 10.22 -12.79
C VAL A 113 -3.35 10.49 -11.45
N PHE A 114 -3.99 11.31 -10.62
CA PHE A 114 -3.48 11.70 -9.30
C PHE A 114 -4.53 11.48 -8.22
N PRO A 115 -4.21 10.75 -7.14
CA PRO A 115 -5.14 10.49 -6.05
C PRO A 115 -5.28 11.70 -5.12
N LEU A 116 -6.49 11.90 -4.58
CA LEU A 116 -6.83 12.93 -3.60
C LEU A 116 -6.92 12.31 -2.20
N VAL A 117 -5.77 12.16 -1.53
CA VAL A 117 -5.65 11.33 -0.32
C VAL A 117 -6.01 12.01 1.00
N ALA A 118 -6.24 13.32 1.00
CA ALA A 118 -6.47 14.12 2.21
C ALA A 118 -7.97 14.37 2.48
N SER A 119 -8.83 13.36 2.43
CA SER A 119 -10.26 13.45 2.71
C SER A 119 -11.03 14.52 1.88
N SER A 120 -12.31 14.72 2.17
CA SER A 120 -13.13 15.78 1.55
C SER A 120 -12.66 17.16 2.00
N GLY A 121 -12.70 18.13 1.10
CA GLY A 121 -12.32 19.51 1.38
C GLY A 121 -11.84 20.28 0.17
N SER A 122 -11.13 21.37 0.42
CA SER A 122 -10.59 22.24 -0.63
C SER A 122 -9.17 21.78 -1.00
N TYR A 123 -8.98 21.50 -2.29
CA TYR A 123 -7.68 21.14 -2.85
C TYR A 123 -7.20 22.25 -3.77
N THR A 124 -5.92 22.61 -3.67
CA THR A 124 -5.27 23.49 -4.64
C THR A 124 -4.40 22.64 -5.56
N VAL A 125 -4.68 22.68 -6.84
CA VAL A 125 -3.96 21.95 -7.89
C VAL A 125 -3.25 22.96 -8.76
N THR A 126 -1.92 22.86 -8.86
CA THR A 126 -1.10 23.84 -9.60
C THR A 126 -0.09 23.12 -10.49
N VAL A 127 -0.10 23.48 -11.77
CA VAL A 127 0.88 23.03 -12.78
C VAL A 127 1.92 24.12 -12.97
N PHE A 128 3.18 23.70 -12.98
CA PHE A 128 4.33 24.57 -13.16
C PHE A 128 5.21 24.10 -14.30
N GLU A 129 5.70 25.02 -15.09
CA GLU A 129 6.77 24.80 -16.09
C GLU A 129 8.11 25.32 -15.59
N ASN A 130 9.17 24.60 -15.87
CA ASN A 130 10.53 25.06 -15.60
C ASN A 130 10.87 26.22 -16.53
N VAL A 131 11.36 27.32 -15.98
CA VAL A 131 11.82 28.49 -16.74
C VAL A 131 13.35 28.40 -16.93
N GLU A 132 14.09 28.23 -15.85
CA GLU A 132 15.55 28.12 -15.86
C GLU A 132 16.06 27.45 -14.59
N GLY A 133 17.00 26.52 -14.72
CA GLY A 133 17.62 25.83 -13.59
C GLY A 133 16.58 25.16 -12.67
N THR A 134 16.40 25.70 -11.47
CA THR A 134 15.40 25.25 -10.47
C THR A 134 14.17 26.17 -10.37
N GLN A 135 14.08 27.18 -11.23
CA GLN A 135 12.97 28.14 -11.23
C GLN A 135 11.81 27.60 -12.07
N TYR A 136 10.60 27.71 -11.52
CA TYR A 136 9.37 27.28 -12.16
C TYR A 136 8.35 28.43 -12.16
N ALA A 137 7.60 28.54 -13.25
CA ALA A 137 6.46 29.46 -13.37
C ALA A 137 5.15 28.67 -13.34
N THR A 138 4.15 29.22 -12.67
CA THR A 138 2.79 28.67 -12.68
C THR A 138 2.15 28.87 -14.04
N VAL A 139 1.63 27.82 -14.65
CA VAL A 139 0.89 27.87 -15.91
C VAL A 139 -0.61 27.63 -15.74
N LEU A 140 -1.00 26.86 -14.74
CA LEU A 140 -2.39 26.63 -14.37
C LEU A 140 -2.49 26.43 -12.87
N SER A 141 -3.40 27.12 -12.20
CA SER A 141 -3.67 26.90 -10.77
C SER A 141 -5.17 26.96 -10.53
N GLN A 142 -5.71 25.95 -9.85
CA GLN A 142 -7.12 25.83 -9.58
C GLN A 142 -7.37 25.34 -8.16
N VAL A 143 -8.36 25.96 -7.50
CA VAL A 143 -8.92 25.44 -6.25
C VAL A 143 -10.18 24.65 -6.59
N ILE A 144 -10.22 23.39 -6.14
CA ILE A 144 -11.35 22.48 -6.32
C ILE A 144 -11.94 22.10 -4.97
N SER A 145 -13.28 22.15 -4.87
CA SER A 145 -14.01 21.61 -3.72
C SER A 145 -14.33 20.15 -3.98
N VAL A 146 -13.80 19.27 -3.14
CA VAL A 146 -13.91 17.82 -3.29
C VAL A 146 -14.77 17.24 -2.17
N SER A 147 -15.73 16.40 -2.54
CA SER A 147 -16.55 15.60 -1.64
C SER A 147 -16.35 14.12 -1.98
N ILE A 148 -15.42 13.47 -1.28
CA ILE A 148 -15.10 12.06 -1.50
C ILE A 148 -16.26 11.21 -0.98
N THR A 149 -16.81 10.36 -1.84
CA THR A 149 -17.99 9.53 -1.55
C THR A 149 -17.61 8.20 -0.91
N ASP A 150 -16.41 7.71 -1.18
CA ASP A 150 -15.80 6.51 -0.58
C ASP A 150 -14.40 6.86 -0.12
N GLU A 151 -14.13 6.74 1.19
CA GLU A 151 -12.82 7.02 1.78
C GLU A 151 -11.68 6.18 1.19
N PHE A 152 -11.99 5.02 0.60
CA PHE A 152 -11.04 4.15 -0.09
C PHE A 152 -10.84 4.51 -1.57
N GLY A 153 -11.73 5.32 -2.14
CA GLY A 153 -11.71 5.71 -3.55
C GLY A 153 -10.33 6.14 -4.05
N PRO A 154 -9.60 7.04 -3.35
CA PRO A 154 -8.28 7.50 -3.76
C PRO A 154 -7.23 6.39 -3.96
N TYR A 155 -7.47 5.22 -3.37
CA TYR A 155 -6.53 4.09 -3.37
C TYR A 155 -6.92 2.96 -4.33
N LEU A 156 -8.07 3.07 -4.99
CA LEU A 156 -8.64 1.99 -5.81
C LEU A 156 -8.29 2.13 -7.30
N TYR A 157 -7.82 3.29 -7.73
CA TYR A 157 -7.53 3.56 -9.14
C TYR A 157 -6.03 3.49 -9.45
N PRO A 158 -5.66 2.94 -10.62
CA PRO A 158 -4.31 3.12 -11.15
C PRO A 158 -3.96 4.61 -11.24
N ASN A 159 -2.74 4.94 -10.88
CA ASN A 159 -2.27 6.33 -10.89
C ASN A 159 -0.78 6.38 -11.28
N GLN A 160 -0.19 7.58 -11.33
CA GLN A 160 1.19 7.78 -11.76
C GLN A 160 2.20 6.91 -10.98
N TYR A 161 2.01 6.73 -9.66
CA TYR A 161 2.93 5.94 -8.83
C TYR A 161 2.66 4.44 -8.86
N VAL A 162 1.39 4.08 -9.00
CA VAL A 162 0.94 2.68 -8.93
C VAL A 162 0.08 2.41 -10.15
N ASN A 163 0.76 2.12 -11.25
CA ASN A 163 0.10 1.80 -12.51
C ASN A 163 -0.09 0.30 -12.65
N PHE A 164 -1.34 -0.14 -12.81
CA PHE A 164 -1.71 -1.53 -12.97
C PHE A 164 -2.94 -1.69 -13.87
N THR A 165 -3.03 -2.85 -14.49
CA THR A 165 -4.16 -3.28 -15.31
C THR A 165 -4.60 -4.69 -14.89
N ALA A 166 -5.71 -5.18 -15.42
CA ALA A 166 -6.15 -6.56 -15.20
C ALA A 166 -5.08 -7.59 -15.61
N ASP A 167 -4.21 -7.23 -16.54
CA ASP A 167 -3.16 -8.09 -17.07
C ASP A 167 -1.84 -8.03 -16.29
N SER A 168 -1.71 -7.11 -15.34
CA SER A 168 -0.52 -7.00 -14.52
C SER A 168 -0.26 -8.28 -13.73
N LEU A 169 1.01 -8.70 -13.64
CA LEU A 169 1.40 -9.93 -12.96
C LEU A 169 0.94 -9.96 -11.49
N ALA A 170 1.12 -8.85 -10.77
CA ALA A 170 0.68 -8.73 -9.38
C ALA A 170 -0.83 -8.93 -9.21
N VAL A 171 -1.59 -8.50 -10.19
CA VAL A 171 -3.04 -8.63 -10.27
C VAL A 171 -3.45 -10.09 -10.48
N LYS A 172 -2.79 -10.78 -11.42
CA LYS A 172 -3.00 -12.21 -11.69
C LYS A 172 -2.60 -13.06 -10.49
N GLU A 173 -1.47 -12.75 -9.87
CA GLU A 173 -1.02 -13.46 -8.67
C GLU A 173 -2.00 -13.26 -7.50
N GLY A 174 -2.45 -12.03 -7.24
CA GLY A 174 -3.46 -11.76 -6.22
C GLY A 174 -4.76 -12.54 -6.46
N SER A 175 -5.21 -12.66 -7.71
CA SER A 175 -6.36 -13.49 -8.08
C SER A 175 -6.13 -14.97 -7.81
N SER A 176 -4.93 -15.48 -8.13
CA SER A 176 -4.54 -16.87 -7.84
C SER A 176 -4.52 -17.17 -6.35
N LEU A 177 -3.98 -16.28 -5.54
CA LEU A 177 -3.94 -16.41 -4.08
C LEU A 177 -5.34 -16.40 -3.48
N ALA A 178 -6.22 -15.55 -3.99
CA ALA A 178 -7.60 -15.43 -3.53
C ALA A 178 -8.52 -16.58 -3.99
N TYR A 179 -8.10 -17.36 -4.97
CA TYR A 179 -8.94 -18.40 -5.58
C TYR A 179 -9.43 -19.46 -4.59
N TYR A 180 -8.61 -19.78 -3.59
CA TYR A 180 -8.92 -20.79 -2.57
C TYR A 180 -9.52 -20.19 -1.29
N CYS A 181 -9.76 -18.87 -1.25
CA CYS A 181 -10.25 -18.17 -0.07
C CYS A 181 -11.78 -18.09 -0.08
N SER A 182 -12.37 -18.08 1.13
CA SER A 182 -13.81 -17.95 1.33
C SER A 182 -14.21 -16.69 2.09
N SER A 183 -13.23 -15.93 2.60
CA SER A 183 -13.44 -14.67 3.32
C SER A 183 -12.35 -13.66 3.02
N ASP A 184 -12.63 -12.37 3.30
CA ASP A 184 -11.65 -11.28 3.16
C ASP A 184 -10.41 -11.53 4.05
N THR A 185 -10.60 -12.08 5.24
CA THR A 185 -9.50 -12.38 6.17
C THR A 185 -8.56 -13.45 5.60
N GLU A 186 -9.11 -14.49 4.98
CA GLU A 186 -8.31 -15.53 4.33
C GLU A 186 -7.51 -14.98 3.14
N VAL A 187 -8.09 -14.04 2.39
CA VAL A 187 -7.36 -13.37 1.29
C VAL A 187 -6.19 -12.56 1.84
N VAL A 188 -6.42 -11.77 2.92
CA VAL A 188 -5.34 -11.00 3.58
C VAL A 188 -4.23 -11.94 4.05
N GLU A 189 -4.58 -13.01 4.71
CA GLU A 189 -3.63 -13.99 5.23
C GLU A 189 -2.83 -14.66 4.11
N SER A 190 -3.50 -15.07 3.04
CA SER A 190 -2.89 -15.68 1.86
C SER A 190 -1.87 -14.75 1.21
N VAL A 191 -2.25 -13.49 0.99
CA VAL A 191 -1.37 -12.47 0.41
C VAL A 191 -0.21 -12.12 1.36
N TYR A 192 -0.47 -11.99 2.67
CA TYR A 192 0.57 -11.74 3.65
C TYR A 192 1.62 -12.86 3.67
N ASN A 193 1.17 -14.11 3.73
CA ASN A 193 2.06 -15.27 3.74
C ASN A 193 2.87 -15.39 2.45
N TYR A 194 2.27 -15.04 1.30
CA TYR A 194 2.98 -14.98 0.02
C TYR A 194 4.09 -13.91 0.04
N ILE A 195 3.80 -12.71 0.57
CA ILE A 195 4.77 -11.61 0.63
C ILE A 195 5.94 -11.92 1.55
N ILE A 196 5.69 -12.53 2.72
CA ILE A 196 6.75 -12.86 3.69
C ILE A 196 7.51 -14.13 3.34
N SER A 197 6.97 -14.97 2.44
CA SER A 197 7.69 -16.16 1.99
C SER A 197 8.95 -15.78 1.21
N GLU A 198 10.00 -16.59 1.33
CA GLU A 198 11.30 -16.30 0.71
C GLU A 198 11.28 -16.01 -0.79
N ARG A 199 10.20 -16.31 -1.49
CA ARG A 199 10.06 -16.11 -2.93
C ARG A 199 10.05 -14.64 -3.33
N MET A 200 9.47 -13.76 -2.48
CA MET A 200 9.38 -12.33 -2.75
C MET A 200 10.74 -11.63 -2.60
N TRP A 201 11.54 -12.02 -1.61
CA TRP A 201 12.86 -11.43 -1.38
C TRP A 201 13.87 -11.79 -2.47
N LYS A 202 13.70 -12.95 -3.11
CA LYS A 202 14.59 -13.45 -4.16
C LYS A 202 14.25 -12.92 -5.56
N ALA A 203 13.07 -12.33 -5.75
CA ALA A 203 12.54 -12.00 -7.08
C ALA A 203 12.72 -10.53 -7.49
N GLU A 204 13.53 -9.71 -6.81
CA GLU A 204 13.74 -8.28 -7.14
C GLU A 204 12.43 -7.51 -7.44
N MET A 205 11.33 -7.91 -6.80
CA MET A 205 10.06 -7.22 -7.01
C MET A 205 10.14 -5.82 -6.45
N SER A 206 9.83 -4.83 -7.27
CA SER A 206 9.77 -3.43 -6.85
C SER A 206 8.75 -3.26 -5.72
N LYS A 207 8.99 -2.29 -4.83
CA LYS A 207 8.03 -1.90 -3.77
C LYS A 207 6.61 -1.66 -4.33
N ALA A 208 6.52 -1.20 -5.58
CA ALA A 208 5.27 -1.01 -6.30
C ALA A 208 4.48 -2.31 -6.53
N ALA A 209 5.14 -3.42 -6.83
CA ALA A 209 4.46 -4.70 -7.03
C ALA A 209 3.84 -5.23 -5.73
N ILE A 210 4.52 -5.04 -4.59
CA ILE A 210 3.99 -5.37 -3.27
C ILE A 210 2.74 -4.53 -2.96
N CYS A 211 2.79 -3.22 -3.21
CA CYS A 211 1.63 -2.33 -3.09
C CYS A 211 0.43 -2.82 -3.91
N LEU A 212 0.68 -3.17 -5.16
CA LEU A 212 -0.37 -3.63 -6.07
C LEU A 212 -1.08 -4.91 -5.61
N MET A 213 -0.33 -5.83 -5.04
CA MET A 213 -0.91 -7.06 -4.49
C MET A 213 -1.84 -6.77 -3.32
N TRP A 214 -1.42 -5.88 -2.42
CA TRP A 214 -2.20 -5.50 -1.25
C TRP A 214 -3.48 -4.73 -1.62
N THR A 215 -3.36 -3.72 -2.47
CA THR A 215 -4.52 -2.87 -2.85
C THR A 215 -5.63 -3.64 -3.53
N ARG A 216 -5.31 -4.81 -4.11
CA ARG A 216 -6.29 -5.60 -4.83
C ARG A 216 -6.91 -6.73 -4.06
N SER A 217 -6.17 -7.33 -3.12
CA SER A 217 -6.69 -8.40 -2.28
C SER A 217 -7.73 -7.92 -1.27
N LEU A 218 -7.82 -6.61 -1.03
CA LEU A 218 -8.69 -6.02 -0.04
C LEU A 218 -9.57 -4.94 -0.65
N PRO A 219 -10.79 -5.26 -1.06
CA PRO A 219 -11.69 -4.25 -1.65
C PRO A 219 -12.12 -3.14 -0.69
N LYS A 220 -11.68 -3.14 0.56
CA LYS A 220 -12.14 -2.17 1.58
C LYS A 220 -11.11 -1.72 2.62
N ILE A 221 -9.82 -2.05 2.49
CA ILE A 221 -8.82 -1.60 3.47
C ILE A 221 -7.77 -0.71 2.80
N PRO A 222 -7.55 0.53 3.28
CA PRO A 222 -6.58 1.45 2.67
C PRO A 222 -5.15 1.02 3.00
N VAL A 223 -4.59 0.17 2.16
CA VAL A 223 -3.19 -0.26 2.29
C VAL A 223 -2.22 0.85 1.94
N TYR A 224 -2.67 1.87 1.22
CA TYR A 224 -1.88 3.07 0.91
C TYR A 224 -1.36 3.80 2.16
N ALA A 225 -2.12 3.79 3.25
CA ALA A 225 -1.67 4.39 4.51
C ALA A 225 -0.44 3.68 5.12
N LEU A 226 -0.27 2.40 4.84
CA LEU A 226 0.88 1.61 5.30
C LEU A 226 2.12 1.82 4.41
N THR A 227 1.95 2.04 3.12
CA THR A 227 3.05 2.20 2.16
C THR A 227 3.61 3.61 2.12
N MET A 228 2.79 4.65 2.31
CA MET A 228 3.26 6.02 2.43
C MET A 228 4.17 6.26 3.66
N ARG A 229 4.00 5.48 4.74
CA ARG A 229 4.91 5.56 5.90
C ARG A 229 6.30 4.98 5.65
N GLN A 230 6.47 4.10 4.65
CA GLN A 230 7.75 3.46 4.35
C GLN A 230 8.55 4.13 3.23
N SER A 231 7.95 5.05 2.48
CA SER A 231 8.60 5.73 1.35
C SER A 231 9.27 7.06 1.72
N TRP A 232 9.29 7.45 3.01
CA TRP A 232 10.08 8.59 3.43
C TRP A 232 11.55 8.20 3.46
N PRO A 233 12.42 8.84 2.66
CA PRO A 233 13.84 8.67 2.85
C PRO A 233 14.19 9.24 4.22
N LEU A 234 14.84 8.42 5.04
CA LEU A 234 15.60 8.92 6.18
C LEU A 234 16.71 9.82 5.62
N CYS A 235 16.47 11.10 5.61
CA CYS A 235 17.51 12.11 5.62
C CYS A 235 17.70 12.61 7.05
#